data_a7a0c1aecd401337ec47849803c63f25
#
_entry.id   a7a0c1aecd401337ec47849803c63f25
#
_cell.length_a   1.000
_cell.length_b   1.000
_cell.length_c   1.000
_cell.angle_alpha   90.00
_cell.angle_beta   90.00
_cell.angle_gamma   90.00
#
_symmetry.space_group_name_H-M   'P 1'
#
loop_
_entity.id
_entity.type
_entity.pdbx_description
1 polymer ?
#
loop_
_entity_poly.entity_id
_entity_poly.type
_entity_poly.pdbx_seq_one_letter_code
_entity_poly.pdbx_strand_id
1 'polypeptide(L)'
;MTKAKTINRRQFVKDASTAVAGASVIASGSGASLGLFAKSASAASNLRSDILKVPGVGKGSPTDSDWQKVGAMCLNPTKARVSKGEFDGVELTFMGLNNQNLHNFLFRGFLKPWEKYTGAKIKWIDLAQADYNARLQQSIATQTVDFDIIEMGAPFEGDVCGKGLASEMPEWVKEQIEMDDYVDYLKAPVGTWNGKTYRVSIDGDCHNFNYRDDYFKDAGFAAAWKAEGHKGAWGVPKTWQQVQEVSKFLKGKKDPTFGGDAVGYLD
;
A
#
# COMPACT_ATOMS: atom_id res chain seq x y z
N MET A 1 -17.88 36.74 19.41
CA MET A 1 -17.56 36.25 18.03
C MET A 1 -16.05 36.01 17.97
N THR A 2 -15.64 34.80 18.22
CA THR A 2 -14.22 34.37 18.20
C THR A 2 -13.84 34.09 16.75
N LYS A 3 -12.92 34.85 16.19
CA LYS A 3 -12.42 34.64 14.82
C LYS A 3 -11.77 33.26 14.73
N ALA A 4 -12.29 32.41 13.86
CA ALA A 4 -11.66 31.15 13.49
C ALA A 4 -10.23 31.43 12.98
N LYS A 5 -9.25 30.83 13.63
CA LYS A 5 -7.84 30.93 13.27
C LYS A 5 -7.64 30.09 12.00
N THR A 6 -7.48 30.74 10.86
CA THR A 6 -7.15 30.05 9.61
C THR A 6 -5.75 29.45 9.76
N ILE A 7 -5.69 28.14 9.96
CA ILE A 7 -4.41 27.42 10.04
C ILE A 7 -3.92 27.25 8.60
N ASN A 8 -2.75 27.83 8.29
CA ASN A 8 -2.10 27.66 7.00
C ASN A 8 -1.56 26.22 6.90
N ARG A 9 -1.81 25.52 5.77
CA ARG A 9 -1.39 24.13 5.49
C ARG A 9 0.07 23.84 5.86
N ARG A 10 1.00 24.78 5.59
CA ARG A 10 2.41 24.67 5.99
C ARG A 10 2.64 24.78 7.49
N GLN A 11 1.80 25.53 8.19
CA GLN A 11 1.85 25.67 9.64
C GLN A 11 1.37 24.41 10.34
N PHE A 12 0.32 23.77 9.81
CA PHE A 12 -0.20 22.48 10.31
C PHE A 12 0.88 21.37 10.31
N VAL A 13 1.63 21.24 9.22
CA VAL A 13 2.73 20.25 9.12
C VAL A 13 3.89 20.61 10.05
N LYS A 14 4.18 21.91 10.25
CA LYS A 14 5.24 22.37 11.16
C LYS A 14 4.85 22.29 12.63
N ASP A 15 3.61 22.63 12.98
CA ASP A 15 3.15 22.62 14.37
C ASP A 15 2.98 21.17 14.90
N ALA A 16 2.62 20.23 14.01
CA ALA A 16 2.68 18.80 14.33
C ALA A 16 4.10 18.30 14.62
N SER A 17 5.11 18.90 13.99
CA SER A 17 6.53 18.53 14.22
C SER A 17 7.18 19.27 15.41
N THR A 18 6.63 20.39 15.87
CA THR A 18 7.21 21.21 16.95
C THR A 18 6.63 20.87 18.33
N ALA A 19 5.46 20.24 18.41
CA ALA A 19 4.84 19.85 19.68
C ALA A 19 5.56 18.70 20.42
N VAL A 20 6.54 18.06 19.78
CA VAL A 20 7.29 16.91 20.31
C VAL A 20 8.54 17.28 21.11
N ALA A 21 8.96 18.54 21.12
CA ALA A 21 10.23 18.93 21.76
C ALA A 21 10.15 19.20 23.29
N GLY A 22 9.04 18.88 23.96
CA GLY A 22 8.78 19.34 25.33
C GLY A 22 8.44 18.33 26.40
N ALA A 23 8.63 17.02 26.24
CA ALA A 23 8.35 16.09 27.35
C ALA A 23 9.24 14.83 27.34
N SER A 24 10.52 14.97 27.67
CA SER A 24 11.32 13.86 28.13
C SER A 24 11.25 13.80 29.67
N VAL A 25 10.39 12.96 30.20
CA VAL A 25 10.47 12.50 31.59
C VAL A 25 11.00 11.08 31.57
N ILE A 26 12.26 10.94 31.98
CA ILE A 26 12.88 9.66 32.24
C ILE A 26 12.27 9.14 33.52
N ALA A 27 11.50 8.05 33.48
CA ALA A 27 11.17 7.20 34.61
C ALA A 27 11.92 5.88 34.49
N SER A 28 13.04 5.80 35.13
CA SER A 28 13.73 4.55 35.41
C SER A 28 12.90 3.72 36.39
N GLY A 29 12.32 2.61 35.95
CA GLY A 29 11.58 1.67 36.81
C GLY A 29 11.45 0.34 36.11
N SER A 30 12.35 -0.57 36.44
CA SER A 30 12.35 -1.98 36.04
C SER A 30 11.06 -2.68 36.49
N GLY A 31 10.31 -3.28 35.59
CA GLY A 31 9.32 -4.32 35.90
C GLY A 31 7.94 -4.28 35.25
N ALA A 32 7.58 -3.22 34.53
CA ALA A 32 6.21 -3.07 34.00
C ALA A 32 6.04 -3.26 32.45
N SER A 33 7.11 -3.50 31.73
CA SER A 33 7.08 -3.49 30.26
C SER A 33 6.50 -4.75 29.62
N LEU A 34 6.63 -5.92 30.22
CA LEU A 34 6.13 -7.18 29.65
C LEU A 34 4.62 -7.31 29.63
N GLY A 35 3.90 -6.67 30.55
CA GLY A 35 2.44 -6.73 30.62
C GLY A 35 1.73 -5.81 29.58
N LEU A 36 2.38 -4.74 29.15
CA LEU A 36 1.84 -3.80 28.17
C LEU A 36 1.94 -4.34 26.73
N PHE A 37 3.01 -5.03 26.38
CA PHE A 37 3.17 -5.67 25.08
C PHE A 37 2.19 -6.84 24.88
N ALA A 38 1.93 -7.63 25.91
CA ALA A 38 0.94 -8.70 25.84
C ALA A 38 -0.49 -8.18 25.67
N LYS A 39 -0.83 -7.01 26.24
CA LYS A 39 -2.14 -6.39 26.06
C LYS A 39 -2.33 -5.79 24.66
N SER A 40 -1.30 -5.19 24.06
CA SER A 40 -1.38 -4.64 22.71
C SER A 40 -1.52 -5.73 21.63
N ALA A 41 -0.75 -6.81 21.73
CA ALA A 41 -0.85 -7.96 20.82
C ALA A 41 -2.24 -8.65 20.92
N SER A 42 -2.78 -8.81 22.12
CA SER A 42 -4.12 -9.36 22.33
C SER A 42 -5.22 -8.45 21.78
N ALA A 43 -5.10 -7.14 21.94
CA ALA A 43 -6.05 -6.17 21.40
C ALA A 43 -6.02 -6.12 19.87
N ALA A 44 -4.84 -6.19 19.26
CA ALA A 44 -4.67 -6.24 17.81
C ALA A 44 -5.25 -7.54 17.21
N SER A 45 -5.03 -8.68 17.86
CA SER A 45 -5.61 -9.97 17.42
C SER A 45 -7.14 -9.98 17.49
N ASN A 46 -7.73 -9.34 18.49
CA ASN A 46 -9.18 -9.22 18.63
C ASN A 46 -9.75 -8.29 17.55
N LEU A 47 -9.12 -7.14 17.30
CA LEU A 47 -9.54 -6.21 16.25
C LEU A 47 -9.54 -6.87 14.88
N ARG A 48 -8.48 -7.60 14.52
CA ARG A 48 -8.41 -8.37 13.27
C ARG A 48 -9.55 -9.38 13.14
N SER A 49 -9.80 -10.13 14.22
CA SER A 49 -10.91 -11.08 14.26
C SER A 49 -12.27 -10.40 14.06
N ASP A 50 -12.47 -9.22 14.65
CA ASP A 50 -13.73 -8.47 14.53
C ASP A 50 -13.90 -7.86 13.13
N ILE A 51 -12.83 -7.37 12.51
CA ILE A 51 -12.85 -6.89 11.13
C ILE A 51 -13.30 -8.01 10.18
N LEU A 52 -12.78 -9.22 10.33
CA LEU A 52 -13.17 -10.37 9.50
C LEU A 52 -14.64 -10.81 9.70
N LYS A 53 -15.28 -10.40 10.78
CA LYS A 53 -16.73 -10.64 11.00
C LYS A 53 -17.63 -9.64 10.25
N VAL A 54 -17.09 -8.55 9.71
CA VAL A 54 -17.84 -7.65 8.82
C VAL A 54 -18.20 -8.42 7.55
N PRO A 55 -19.49 -8.60 7.22
CA PRO A 55 -19.94 -9.63 6.26
C PRO A 55 -19.27 -9.54 4.89
N GLY A 56 -19.15 -8.34 4.35
CA GLY A 56 -18.51 -8.12 3.05
C GLY A 56 -17.01 -8.41 3.08
N VAL A 57 -16.32 -8.03 4.15
CA VAL A 57 -14.88 -8.26 4.32
C VAL A 57 -14.58 -9.74 4.45
N GLY A 58 -15.30 -10.45 5.32
CA GLY A 58 -15.11 -11.89 5.51
C GLY A 58 -15.43 -12.73 4.27
N LYS A 59 -16.25 -12.22 3.35
CA LYS A 59 -16.59 -12.87 2.07
C LYS A 59 -15.76 -12.42 0.89
N GLY A 60 -14.83 -11.49 1.08
CA GLY A 60 -14.00 -10.94 0.01
C GLY A 60 -14.74 -10.04 -0.99
N SER A 61 -15.92 -9.52 -0.60
CA SER A 61 -16.72 -8.61 -1.44
C SER A 61 -17.29 -7.46 -0.61
N PRO A 62 -16.43 -6.64 0.02
CA PRO A 62 -16.86 -5.57 0.90
C PRO A 62 -17.51 -4.44 0.11
N THR A 63 -18.57 -3.88 0.71
CA THR A 63 -19.23 -2.65 0.25
C THR A 63 -18.60 -1.43 0.92
N ASP A 64 -18.95 -0.24 0.41
CA ASP A 64 -18.57 1.04 1.03
C ASP A 64 -19.03 1.13 2.51
N SER A 65 -20.22 0.62 2.83
CA SER A 65 -20.71 0.53 4.19
C SER A 65 -19.89 -0.40 5.08
N ASP A 66 -19.36 -1.49 4.52
CA ASP A 66 -18.51 -2.42 5.27
C ASP A 66 -17.16 -1.77 5.59
N TRP A 67 -16.58 -1.04 4.64
CA TRP A 67 -15.37 -0.26 4.87
C TRP A 67 -15.55 0.84 5.90
N GLN A 68 -16.71 1.51 5.93
CA GLN A 68 -17.03 2.48 6.97
C GLN A 68 -17.08 1.83 8.36
N LYS A 69 -17.64 0.61 8.47
CA LYS A 69 -17.63 -0.13 9.75
C LYS A 69 -16.20 -0.46 10.18
N VAL A 70 -15.37 -0.95 9.26
CA VAL A 70 -13.95 -1.23 9.53
C VAL A 70 -13.22 0.04 9.97
N GLY A 71 -13.40 1.14 9.25
CA GLY A 71 -12.83 2.44 9.61
C GLY A 71 -13.24 2.92 11.00
N ALA A 72 -14.50 2.70 11.38
CA ALA A 72 -14.98 3.03 12.71
C ALA A 72 -14.35 2.14 13.80
N MET A 73 -14.11 0.88 13.54
CA MET A 73 -13.41 -0.04 14.46
C MET A 73 -11.94 0.35 14.64
N CYS A 74 -11.28 0.82 13.57
CA CYS A 74 -9.89 1.24 13.58
C CYS A 74 -9.68 2.65 14.15
N LEU A 75 -10.74 3.46 14.23
CA LEU A 75 -10.64 4.83 14.71
C LEU A 75 -10.32 4.86 16.20
N ASN A 76 -9.11 5.30 16.54
CA ASN A 76 -8.67 5.47 17.91
C ASN A 76 -8.18 6.92 18.12
N PRO A 77 -9.09 7.86 18.46
CA PRO A 77 -8.73 9.27 18.62
C PRO A 77 -7.69 9.54 19.69
N THR A 78 -7.72 8.78 20.77
CA THR A 78 -6.74 8.94 21.86
C THR A 78 -5.34 8.55 21.41
N LYS A 79 -5.19 7.42 20.69
CA LYS A 79 -3.93 6.99 20.11
C LYS A 79 -3.47 7.98 19.02
N ALA A 80 -4.38 8.44 18.18
CA ALA A 80 -4.11 9.42 17.15
C ALA A 80 -3.89 10.85 17.68
N ARG A 81 -4.10 11.09 18.98
CA ARG A 81 -3.96 12.41 19.61
C ARG A 81 -4.79 13.49 18.93
N VAL A 82 -5.99 13.14 18.48
CA VAL A 82 -6.91 14.01 17.75
C VAL A 82 -8.20 14.19 18.53
N SER A 83 -8.67 15.43 18.63
CA SER A 83 -9.94 15.79 19.25
C SER A 83 -11.08 15.84 18.23
N LYS A 84 -12.30 15.67 18.72
CA LYS A 84 -13.47 15.78 17.86
C LYS A 84 -13.62 17.20 17.32
N GLY A 85 -13.77 17.33 16.00
CA GLY A 85 -13.92 18.62 15.32
C GLY A 85 -12.62 19.43 15.22
N GLU A 86 -11.47 18.86 15.59
CA GLU A 86 -10.18 19.57 15.61
C GLU A 86 -9.81 20.15 14.24
N PHE A 87 -10.24 19.47 13.18
CA PHE A 87 -9.93 19.84 11.80
C PHE A 87 -11.14 20.35 11.02
N ASP A 88 -12.12 20.93 11.71
CA ASP A 88 -13.27 21.55 11.05
C ASP A 88 -12.81 22.60 10.03
N GLY A 89 -13.28 22.45 8.77
CA GLY A 89 -12.92 23.34 7.66
C GLY A 89 -11.56 23.03 6.99
N VAL A 90 -10.83 22.02 7.44
CA VAL A 90 -9.61 21.56 6.75
C VAL A 90 -10.02 20.63 5.61
N GLU A 91 -9.48 20.89 4.41
CA GLU A 91 -9.57 19.99 3.26
C GLU A 91 -8.17 19.47 2.93
N LEU A 92 -8.05 18.15 2.85
CA LEU A 92 -6.85 17.44 2.40
C LEU A 92 -7.11 16.85 1.02
N THR A 93 -6.14 16.98 0.13
CA THR A 93 -6.20 16.41 -1.21
C THR A 93 -5.41 15.11 -1.25
N PHE A 94 -6.09 14.02 -1.61
CA PHE A 94 -5.49 12.69 -1.77
C PHE A 94 -5.40 12.36 -3.25
N MET A 95 -4.18 12.15 -3.77
CA MET A 95 -3.94 11.69 -5.14
C MET A 95 -3.66 10.19 -5.15
N GLY A 96 -4.42 9.44 -5.92
CA GLY A 96 -4.27 8.01 -6.03
C GLY A 96 -4.69 7.48 -7.40
N LEU A 97 -4.46 6.19 -7.59
CA LEU A 97 -4.85 5.48 -8.80
C LEU A 97 -6.35 5.23 -8.80
N ASN A 98 -6.98 5.51 -9.95
CA ASN A 98 -8.33 5.06 -10.24
C ASN A 98 -8.30 3.55 -10.53
N ASN A 99 -7.78 2.81 -9.61
CA ASN A 99 -7.71 1.37 -9.72
C ASN A 99 -9.01 0.80 -9.20
N GLN A 100 -9.84 0.57 -10.11
CA GLN A 100 -11.17 0.03 -10.20
C GLN A 100 -11.73 -0.77 -9.02
N ASN A 101 -11.21 -0.98 -7.91
CA ASN A 101 -11.86 -1.72 -6.83
C ASN A 101 -11.00 -1.92 -5.58
N LEU A 102 -9.79 -1.37 -5.49
CA LEU A 102 -8.96 -1.70 -4.36
C LEU A 102 -8.66 -0.50 -3.47
N HIS A 103 -7.90 0.48 -3.92
CA HIS A 103 -7.35 1.41 -2.96
C HIS A 103 -8.26 2.61 -2.68
N ASN A 104 -8.57 3.43 -3.67
CA ASN A 104 -9.38 4.63 -3.43
C ASN A 104 -10.79 4.33 -2.99
N PHE A 105 -11.41 3.26 -3.52
CA PHE A 105 -12.74 2.83 -3.08
C PHE A 105 -12.73 2.39 -1.62
N LEU A 106 -11.74 1.57 -1.24
CA LEU A 106 -11.53 1.14 0.13
C LEU A 106 -11.31 2.34 1.06
N PHE A 107 -10.40 3.25 0.71
CA PHE A 107 -10.08 4.40 1.55
C PHE A 107 -11.24 5.38 1.67
N ARG A 108 -12.04 5.59 0.64
CA ARG A 108 -13.23 6.44 0.71
C ARG A 108 -14.20 5.98 1.78
N GLY A 109 -14.49 4.70 1.83
CA GLY A 109 -15.31 4.11 2.89
C GLY A 109 -14.60 4.14 4.24
N PHE A 110 -13.37 3.66 4.28
CA PHE A 110 -12.57 3.51 5.50
C PHE A 110 -12.33 4.84 6.23
N LEU A 111 -12.11 5.94 5.52
CA LEU A 111 -11.82 7.24 6.12
C LEU A 111 -13.06 8.06 6.50
N LYS A 112 -14.27 7.66 6.12
CA LYS A 112 -15.50 8.38 6.50
C LYS A 112 -15.69 8.58 8.00
N PRO A 113 -15.47 7.59 8.88
CA PRO A 113 -15.55 7.78 10.33
C PRO A 113 -14.53 8.81 10.84
N TRP A 114 -13.32 8.83 10.25
CA TRP A 114 -12.30 9.81 10.58
C TRP A 114 -12.72 11.24 10.18
N GLU A 115 -13.21 11.42 8.94
CA GLU A 115 -13.74 12.71 8.49
C GLU A 115 -14.87 13.20 9.41
N LYS A 116 -15.80 12.30 9.76
CA LYS A 116 -16.92 12.63 10.66
C LYS A 116 -16.46 13.00 12.07
N TYR A 117 -15.42 12.35 12.57
CA TYR A 117 -14.89 12.62 13.90
C TYR A 117 -14.10 13.93 13.95
N THR A 118 -13.23 14.15 12.98
CA THR A 118 -12.28 15.28 12.97
C THR A 118 -12.84 16.55 12.36
N GLY A 119 -13.89 16.46 11.54
CA GLY A 119 -14.43 17.55 10.74
C GLY A 119 -13.69 17.84 9.44
N ALA A 120 -12.53 17.21 9.23
CA ALA A 120 -11.79 17.35 7.97
C ALA A 120 -12.55 16.75 6.78
N LYS A 121 -12.18 17.19 5.58
CA LYS A 121 -12.66 16.65 4.30
C LYS A 121 -11.51 16.12 3.48
N ILE A 122 -11.71 15.02 2.78
CA ILE A 122 -10.75 14.50 1.83
C ILE A 122 -11.27 14.70 0.42
N LYS A 123 -10.53 15.47 -0.36
CA LYS A 123 -10.73 15.65 -1.79
C LYS A 123 -9.90 14.63 -2.54
N TRP A 124 -10.56 13.81 -3.34
CA TRP A 124 -9.93 12.74 -4.07
C TRP A 124 -9.56 13.18 -5.49
N ILE A 125 -8.32 12.93 -5.89
CA ILE A 125 -7.83 13.03 -7.25
C ILE A 125 -7.57 11.61 -7.73
N ASP A 126 -8.52 11.04 -8.46
CA ASP A 126 -8.45 9.69 -9.00
C ASP A 126 -7.98 9.75 -10.44
N LEU A 127 -6.86 9.12 -10.74
CA LEU A 127 -6.24 9.15 -12.05
C LEU A 127 -6.05 7.73 -12.60
N ALA A 128 -6.26 7.58 -13.90
CA ALA A 128 -5.80 6.40 -14.61
C ALA A 128 -4.27 6.30 -14.52
N GLN A 129 -3.71 5.10 -14.64
CA GLN A 129 -2.28 4.86 -14.44
C GLN A 129 -1.37 5.80 -15.26
N ALA A 130 -1.72 6.04 -16.53
CA ALA A 130 -0.94 6.92 -17.40
C ALA A 130 -0.96 8.37 -16.92
N ASP A 131 -2.14 8.89 -16.57
CA ASP A 131 -2.31 10.27 -16.10
C ASP A 131 -1.68 10.47 -14.72
N TYR A 132 -1.80 9.45 -13.84
CA TYR A 132 -1.13 9.44 -12.55
C TYR A 132 0.39 9.55 -12.71
N ASN A 133 0.97 8.70 -13.57
CA ASN A 133 2.42 8.72 -13.81
C ASN A 133 2.87 10.06 -14.40
N ALA A 134 2.14 10.60 -15.37
CA ALA A 134 2.44 11.89 -15.98
C ALA A 134 2.41 13.03 -14.95
N ARG A 135 1.37 13.09 -14.11
CA ARG A 135 1.23 14.10 -13.07
C ARG A 135 2.32 13.98 -12.00
N LEU A 136 2.66 12.77 -11.58
CA LEU A 136 3.73 12.54 -10.62
C LEU A 136 5.09 12.96 -11.21
N GLN A 137 5.39 12.59 -12.45
CA GLN A 137 6.62 13.01 -13.15
C GLN A 137 6.68 14.53 -13.29
N GLN A 138 5.57 15.18 -13.61
CA GLN A 138 5.50 16.64 -13.63
C GLN A 138 5.83 17.25 -12.25
N SER A 139 5.23 16.73 -11.19
CA SER A 139 5.52 17.20 -9.81
C SER A 139 6.99 17.02 -9.45
N ILE A 140 7.60 15.89 -9.84
CA ILE A 140 9.03 15.62 -9.64
C ILE A 140 9.88 16.63 -10.43
N ALA A 141 9.52 16.91 -11.67
CA ALA A 141 10.28 17.83 -12.52
C ALA A 141 10.19 19.28 -12.07
N THR A 142 9.00 19.73 -11.68
CA THR A 142 8.75 21.12 -11.26
C THR A 142 9.02 21.36 -9.78
N GLN A 143 9.26 20.32 -8.99
CA GLN A 143 9.39 20.36 -7.53
C GLN A 143 8.19 21.04 -6.85
N THR A 144 6.99 20.84 -7.42
CA THR A 144 5.73 21.38 -6.90
C THR A 144 4.69 20.29 -6.81
N VAL A 145 3.89 20.31 -5.74
CA VAL A 145 2.78 19.38 -5.53
C VAL A 145 1.51 20.17 -5.22
N ASP A 146 0.38 19.70 -5.73
CA ASP A 146 -0.94 20.26 -5.47
C ASP A 146 -1.85 19.25 -4.73
N PHE A 147 -1.23 18.27 -4.07
CA PHE A 147 -1.86 17.28 -3.21
C PHE A 147 -1.16 17.22 -1.85
N ASP A 148 -1.86 16.75 -0.84
CA ASP A 148 -1.34 16.62 0.53
C ASP A 148 -0.93 15.17 0.83
N ILE A 149 -1.62 14.20 0.24
CA ILE A 149 -1.39 12.77 0.42
C ILE A 149 -1.32 12.11 -0.95
N ILE A 150 -0.43 11.15 -1.09
CA ILE A 150 -0.26 10.39 -2.33
C ILE A 150 -0.21 8.89 -2.04
N GLU A 151 -0.92 8.11 -2.84
CA GLU A 151 -0.66 6.69 -3.02
C GLU A 151 0.50 6.53 -4.00
N MET A 152 1.54 5.80 -3.63
CA MET A 152 2.76 5.75 -4.44
C MET A 152 3.37 4.35 -4.45
N GLY A 153 3.73 3.89 -5.64
CA GLY A 153 4.50 2.65 -5.81
C GLY A 153 5.99 2.85 -5.47
N ALA A 154 6.64 1.77 -5.04
CA ALA A 154 8.06 1.75 -4.68
C ALA A 154 9.02 2.32 -5.74
N PRO A 155 8.80 2.16 -7.07
CA PRO A 155 9.70 2.72 -8.09
C PRO A 155 9.90 4.24 -8.02
N PHE A 156 8.99 4.99 -7.39
CA PHE A 156 9.08 6.45 -7.28
C PHE A 156 9.74 6.95 -5.98
N GLU A 157 10.13 6.07 -5.07
CA GLU A 157 10.69 6.47 -3.77
C GLU A 157 11.93 7.35 -3.90
N GLY A 158 12.86 6.97 -4.78
CA GLY A 158 14.09 7.74 -4.99
C GLY A 158 13.82 9.16 -5.49
N ASP A 159 12.86 9.31 -6.40
CA ASP A 159 12.53 10.62 -6.95
C ASP A 159 11.70 11.47 -5.98
N VAL A 160 10.74 10.89 -5.32
CA VAL A 160 9.81 11.63 -4.44
C VAL A 160 10.47 11.93 -3.09
N CYS A 161 11.05 10.94 -2.44
CA CYS A 161 11.69 11.11 -1.13
C CYS A 161 13.08 11.73 -1.27
N GLY A 162 13.88 11.29 -2.25
CA GLY A 162 15.23 11.79 -2.47
C GLY A 162 15.30 13.25 -2.90
N LYS A 163 14.27 13.75 -3.58
CA LYS A 163 14.15 15.16 -3.99
C LYS A 163 13.35 16.02 -3.01
N GLY A 164 12.92 15.45 -1.88
CA GLY A 164 12.25 16.21 -0.82
C GLY A 164 10.81 16.60 -1.10
N LEU A 165 10.13 15.92 -2.01
CA LEU A 165 8.70 16.12 -2.27
C LEU A 165 7.82 15.51 -1.18
N ALA A 166 8.27 14.39 -0.59
CA ALA A 166 7.64 13.78 0.58
C ALA A 166 8.31 14.26 1.87
N SER A 167 7.53 14.39 2.93
CA SER A 167 8.03 14.66 4.29
C SER A 167 8.37 13.33 4.98
N GLU A 168 9.46 13.34 5.77
CA GLU A 168 9.78 12.21 6.64
C GLU A 168 8.62 11.98 7.62
N MET A 169 8.29 10.72 7.85
CA MET A 169 7.25 10.32 8.79
C MET A 169 7.69 10.64 10.22
N PRO A 170 6.90 11.41 10.97
CA PRO A 170 7.20 11.70 12.37
C PRO A 170 7.24 10.43 13.23
N GLU A 171 8.07 10.42 14.26
CA GLU A 171 8.23 9.24 15.13
C GLU A 171 6.91 8.80 15.78
N TRP A 172 6.10 9.75 16.23
CA TRP A 172 4.80 9.46 16.82
C TRP A 172 3.83 8.74 15.86
N VAL A 173 3.97 8.95 14.53
CA VAL A 173 3.19 8.20 13.51
C VAL A 173 3.71 6.78 13.42
N LYS A 174 5.04 6.57 13.40
CA LYS A 174 5.65 5.25 13.35
C LYS A 174 5.20 4.39 14.53
N GLU A 175 5.15 4.98 15.73
CA GLU A 175 4.64 4.32 16.93
C GLU A 175 3.15 3.92 16.81
N GLN A 176 2.34 4.73 16.12
CA GLN A 176 0.90 4.49 15.98
C GLN A 176 0.55 3.42 14.96
N ILE A 177 1.30 3.33 13.87
CA ILE A 177 1.04 2.38 12.79
C ILE A 177 1.49 0.95 13.11
N GLU A 178 2.09 0.74 14.29
CA GLU A 178 2.52 -0.58 14.75
C GLU A 178 3.38 -1.32 13.71
N MET A 179 4.42 -0.64 13.20
CA MET A 179 5.31 -1.17 12.15
C MET A 179 5.88 -2.56 12.48
N ASP A 180 6.00 -2.89 13.76
CA ASP A 180 6.50 -4.19 14.20
C ASP A 180 5.55 -5.35 13.85
N ASP A 181 4.25 -5.07 13.67
CA ASP A 181 3.24 -6.06 13.27
C ASP A 181 3.21 -6.31 11.74
N TYR A 182 3.91 -5.49 10.96
CA TYR A 182 4.03 -5.71 9.53
C TYR A 182 4.88 -6.94 9.22
N VAL A 183 4.56 -7.62 8.11
CA VAL A 183 5.43 -8.68 7.59
C VAL A 183 6.79 -8.10 7.19
N ASP A 184 7.86 -8.86 7.41
CA ASP A 184 9.24 -8.32 7.33
C ASP A 184 9.57 -7.65 6.00
N TYR A 185 9.10 -8.18 4.88
CA TYR A 185 9.39 -7.60 3.56
C TYR A 185 8.69 -6.25 3.30
N LEU A 186 7.69 -5.87 4.11
CA LEU A 186 7.02 -4.56 4.05
C LEU A 186 7.58 -3.54 5.03
N LYS A 187 8.48 -3.92 5.94
CA LYS A 187 9.08 -3.01 6.93
C LYS A 187 10.15 -2.15 6.28
N ALA A 188 11.26 -2.76 5.93
CA ALA A 188 12.39 -2.11 5.30
C ALA A 188 13.01 -3.07 4.27
N PRO A 189 13.49 -2.57 3.12
CA PRO A 189 13.66 -1.14 2.77
C PRO A 189 12.40 -0.42 2.27
N VAL A 190 11.27 -1.11 2.11
CA VAL A 190 10.04 -0.54 1.54
C VAL A 190 9.55 0.64 2.40
N GLY A 191 9.27 1.77 1.75
CA GLY A 191 8.85 2.99 2.45
C GLY A 191 9.98 3.78 3.11
N THR A 192 11.23 3.37 2.91
CA THR A 192 12.40 4.04 3.48
C THR A 192 13.34 4.59 2.40
N TRP A 193 13.93 5.76 2.67
CA TRP A 193 14.96 6.35 1.84
C TRP A 193 16.04 6.94 2.73
N ASN A 194 17.31 6.59 2.50
CA ASN A 194 18.44 7.02 3.32
C ASN A 194 18.22 6.81 4.84
N GLY A 195 17.65 5.67 5.22
CA GLY A 195 17.40 5.31 6.61
C GLY A 195 16.20 6.03 7.26
N LYS A 196 15.45 6.84 6.51
CA LYS A 196 14.27 7.57 6.97
C LYS A 196 13.00 6.96 6.39
N THR A 197 11.94 6.92 7.19
CA THR A 197 10.63 6.40 6.78
C THR A 197 9.77 7.54 6.23
N TYR A 198 9.14 7.32 5.08
CA TYR A 198 8.31 8.32 4.40
C TYR A 198 6.88 7.85 4.17
N ARG A 199 6.66 6.57 4.05
CA ARG A 199 5.34 6.01 3.74
C ARG A 199 5.05 4.71 4.49
N VAL A 200 3.80 4.35 4.52
CA VAL A 200 3.28 3.08 5.03
C VAL A 200 2.88 2.22 3.84
N SER A 201 3.28 0.96 3.83
CA SER A 201 2.77 0.00 2.86
C SER A 201 1.33 -0.36 3.22
N ILE A 202 0.43 -0.22 2.26
CA ILE A 202 -0.99 -0.53 2.40
C ILE A 202 -1.36 -1.80 1.66
N ASP A 203 -0.47 -2.27 0.81
CA ASP A 203 -0.60 -3.47 0.01
C ASP A 203 0.75 -4.17 -0.12
N GLY A 204 0.73 -5.45 -0.41
CA GLY A 204 1.93 -6.25 -0.59
C GLY A 204 1.70 -7.32 -1.64
N ASP A 205 2.34 -7.13 -2.78
CA ASP A 205 2.32 -8.12 -3.86
C ASP A 205 3.30 -9.25 -3.59
N CYS A 206 2.94 -10.44 -4.03
CA CYS A 206 3.87 -11.54 -4.13
C CYS A 206 4.08 -11.91 -5.60
N HIS A 207 5.33 -12.14 -5.97
CA HIS A 207 5.67 -12.63 -7.29
C HIS A 207 5.27 -14.09 -7.42
N ASN A 208 4.25 -14.34 -8.25
CA ASN A 208 3.79 -15.68 -8.59
C ASN A 208 4.15 -16.00 -10.03
N PHE A 209 4.66 -17.20 -10.26
CA PHE A 209 4.84 -17.71 -11.60
C PHE A 209 3.60 -18.51 -12.00
N ASN A 210 2.76 -17.93 -12.85
CA ASN A 210 1.58 -18.58 -13.40
C ASN A 210 1.91 -19.19 -14.76
N TYR A 211 1.45 -20.39 -15.01
CA TYR A 211 1.70 -21.09 -16.26
C TYR A 211 0.47 -21.89 -16.73
N ARG A 212 0.41 -22.15 -18.02
CA ARG A 212 -0.58 -23.00 -18.64
C ARG A 212 -0.18 -24.46 -18.44
N ASP A 213 -0.84 -25.14 -17.50
CA ASP A 213 -0.54 -26.54 -17.16
C ASP A 213 -0.79 -27.50 -18.35
N ASP A 214 -1.78 -27.19 -19.17
CA ASP A 214 -2.09 -27.93 -20.40
C ASP A 214 -0.93 -27.91 -21.39
N TYR A 215 -0.18 -26.81 -21.54
CA TYR A 215 1.01 -26.73 -22.37
C TYR A 215 2.09 -27.73 -21.92
N PHE A 216 2.33 -27.81 -20.63
CA PHE A 216 3.35 -28.72 -20.10
C PHE A 216 2.94 -30.20 -20.06
N LYS A 217 1.65 -30.46 -20.21
CA LYS A 217 1.09 -31.81 -20.37
C LYS A 217 0.90 -32.24 -21.83
N ASP A 218 1.07 -31.32 -22.78
CA ASP A 218 0.87 -31.58 -24.19
C ASP A 218 2.00 -32.43 -24.77
N ALA A 219 1.62 -33.58 -25.31
CA ALA A 219 2.55 -34.55 -25.89
C ALA A 219 3.20 -34.04 -27.21
N GLY A 220 2.47 -33.19 -27.95
CA GLY A 220 2.97 -32.54 -29.17
C GLY A 220 4.09 -31.57 -28.87
N PHE A 221 3.91 -30.74 -27.87
CA PHE A 221 4.98 -29.82 -27.40
C PHE A 221 6.18 -30.60 -26.86
N ALA A 222 5.97 -31.68 -26.11
CA ALA A 222 7.05 -32.52 -25.62
C ALA A 222 7.86 -33.15 -26.78
N ALA A 223 7.16 -33.66 -27.79
CA ALA A 223 7.82 -34.21 -28.97
C ALA A 223 8.58 -33.18 -29.80
N ALA A 224 7.97 -32.02 -30.05
CA ALA A 224 8.61 -30.92 -30.77
C ALA A 224 9.84 -30.34 -30.04
N TRP A 225 9.77 -30.17 -28.71
CA TRP A 225 10.89 -29.76 -27.88
C TRP A 225 12.12 -30.67 -28.06
N LYS A 226 11.86 -31.98 -28.00
CA LYS A 226 12.91 -32.97 -28.21
C LYS A 226 13.46 -32.93 -29.66
N ALA A 227 12.58 -32.82 -30.65
CA ALA A 227 12.96 -32.79 -32.06
C ALA A 227 13.79 -31.57 -32.43
N GLU A 228 13.55 -30.43 -31.79
CA GLU A 228 14.34 -29.20 -31.99
C GLU A 228 15.67 -29.20 -31.22
N GLY A 229 16.00 -30.27 -30.50
CA GLY A 229 17.30 -30.46 -29.84
C GLY A 229 17.47 -29.68 -28.54
N HIS A 230 16.38 -29.25 -27.93
CA HIS A 230 16.45 -28.57 -26.61
C HIS A 230 16.94 -29.54 -25.53
N LYS A 231 17.74 -28.99 -24.60
CA LYS A 231 18.30 -29.79 -23.50
C LYS A 231 17.26 -30.00 -22.40
N GLY A 232 17.23 -31.23 -21.87
CA GLY A 232 16.31 -31.59 -20.80
C GLY A 232 14.90 -31.97 -21.29
N ALA A 233 14.10 -32.48 -20.37
CA ALA A 233 12.71 -32.85 -20.64
C ALA A 233 11.83 -31.59 -20.71
N TRP A 234 10.80 -31.63 -21.59
CA TRP A 234 9.72 -30.65 -21.59
C TRP A 234 9.02 -30.67 -20.23
N GLY A 235 8.79 -29.50 -19.64
CA GLY A 235 8.13 -29.38 -18.34
C GLY A 235 8.17 -27.96 -17.81
N VAL A 236 7.49 -27.72 -16.69
CA VAL A 236 7.40 -26.42 -16.04
C VAL A 236 8.80 -25.89 -15.71
N PRO A 237 9.17 -24.70 -16.19
CA PRO A 237 10.48 -24.12 -15.95
C PRO A 237 10.71 -23.85 -14.47
N LYS A 238 11.95 -24.08 -14.02
CA LYS A 238 12.37 -23.86 -12.62
C LYS A 238 13.38 -22.72 -12.47
N THR A 239 13.88 -22.20 -13.58
CA THR A 239 14.84 -21.07 -13.62
C THR A 239 14.44 -20.09 -14.69
N TRP A 240 14.89 -18.85 -14.56
CA TRP A 240 14.65 -17.80 -15.56
C TRP A 240 15.23 -18.15 -16.94
N GLN A 241 16.34 -18.86 -17.00
CA GLN A 241 16.89 -19.37 -18.25
C GLN A 241 15.94 -20.35 -18.92
N GLN A 242 15.37 -21.28 -18.14
CA GLN A 242 14.36 -22.20 -18.68
C GLN A 242 13.08 -21.47 -19.11
N VAL A 243 12.64 -20.42 -18.39
CA VAL A 243 11.52 -19.58 -18.81
C VAL A 243 11.80 -18.97 -20.18
N GLN A 244 12.98 -18.40 -20.39
CA GLN A 244 13.38 -17.84 -21.68
C GLN A 244 13.41 -18.89 -22.79
N GLU A 245 13.96 -20.07 -22.53
CA GLU A 245 14.02 -21.17 -23.52
C GLU A 245 12.61 -21.64 -23.91
N VAL A 246 11.75 -21.84 -22.93
CA VAL A 246 10.35 -22.23 -23.14
C VAL A 246 9.59 -21.15 -23.90
N SER A 247 9.75 -19.89 -23.55
CA SER A 247 9.10 -18.79 -24.23
C SER A 247 9.53 -18.68 -25.70
N LYS A 248 10.83 -18.81 -25.98
CA LYS A 248 11.36 -18.85 -27.36
C LYS A 248 10.83 -20.03 -28.15
N PHE A 249 10.72 -21.20 -27.53
CA PHE A 249 10.17 -22.39 -28.16
C PHE A 249 8.69 -22.24 -28.49
N LEU A 250 7.90 -21.63 -27.61
CA LEU A 250 6.46 -21.44 -27.83
C LEU A 250 6.17 -20.39 -28.90
N LYS A 251 7.08 -19.44 -29.12
CA LYS A 251 6.91 -18.40 -30.13
C LYS A 251 6.66 -18.98 -31.51
N GLY A 252 5.56 -18.60 -32.14
CA GLY A 252 5.15 -19.09 -33.45
C GLY A 252 4.52 -20.49 -33.49
N LYS A 253 4.35 -21.13 -32.33
CA LYS A 253 3.59 -22.38 -32.26
C LYS A 253 2.10 -22.08 -32.05
N LYS A 254 1.27 -23.08 -32.37
CA LYS A 254 -0.16 -23.00 -32.14
C LYS A 254 -0.54 -23.50 -30.76
N ASP A 255 -1.48 -22.81 -30.13
CA ASP A 255 -2.08 -23.22 -28.87
C ASP A 255 -2.84 -24.55 -29.09
N PRO A 256 -2.49 -25.63 -28.36
CA PRO A 256 -3.11 -26.93 -28.59
C PRO A 256 -4.57 -26.99 -28.12
N THR A 257 -4.98 -26.08 -27.25
CA THR A 257 -6.33 -26.06 -26.66
C THR A 257 -7.28 -25.13 -27.45
N PHE A 258 -6.80 -23.94 -27.85
CA PHE A 258 -7.65 -22.91 -28.44
C PHE A 258 -7.33 -22.62 -29.92
N GLY A 259 -6.27 -23.19 -30.48
CA GLY A 259 -5.91 -23.07 -31.90
C GLY A 259 -5.35 -21.73 -32.33
N GLY A 260 -5.22 -20.76 -31.43
CA GLY A 260 -4.54 -19.48 -31.65
C GLY A 260 -3.02 -19.64 -31.56
N ASP A 261 -2.31 -18.51 -31.44
CA ASP A 261 -0.87 -18.55 -31.18
C ASP A 261 -0.59 -18.87 -29.70
N ALA A 262 0.40 -19.72 -29.46
CA ALA A 262 0.85 -20.00 -28.10
C ALA A 262 1.57 -18.78 -27.55
N VAL A 263 1.29 -18.42 -26.29
CA VAL A 263 1.84 -17.24 -25.63
C VAL A 263 3.02 -17.64 -24.73
N GLY A 264 4.17 -17.05 -24.97
CA GLY A 264 5.33 -17.12 -24.08
C GLY A 264 5.32 -15.95 -23.08
N TYR A 265 6.20 -16.02 -22.08
CA TYR A 265 6.30 -15.02 -21.03
C TYR A 265 6.88 -13.66 -21.50
N LEU A 266 7.59 -13.65 -22.64
CA LEU A 266 8.39 -12.49 -23.10
C LEU A 266 7.93 -11.96 -24.46
N ASP A 267 6.65 -12.01 -24.77
CA ASP A 267 6.11 -11.39 -25.97
C ASP A 267 5.86 -9.89 -25.78
#